data_ecf740556ad5496332bd2bdd6deb10af
#
_entry.id   ecf740556ad5496332bd2bdd6deb10af
#
_cell.length_a   1.000
_cell.length_b   1.000
_cell.length_c   1.000
_cell.angle_alpha   90.00
_cell.angle_beta   90.00
_cell.angle_gamma   90.00
#
_symmetry.space_group_name_H-M   'P 1'
#
loop_
_entity.id
_entity.type
_entity.pdbx_description
1 polymer ?
#
loop_
_entity_poly.entity_id
_entity_poly.type
_entity_poly.pdbx_seq_one_letter_code
_entity_poly.pdbx_strand_id
1 'polypeptide(L)'
;MAAIRTWGALAAFTVALVLYVLTMPRTITLEDAGLFQMVCHLGGISHPPGYPTFTLLCQGLVAISPLPPVISGNLVSAIPAALCVALVFLVGLRLKPEPIFAGAFAFAVAVSQTFWSQAIIIEVYSLAALLFVASWWLLLEFVHSRDRRWWYGFTLVVGLGLANHWPLFVLSGPGLFVLMCSRDRVATLLTPGCVIFSTLLLLAGLSPYLSILQSAPVVAIYGSVDGWQQFVDYVSRSAYSDVHQVADRGDQWAYLTWLVQLAGLQLGWIGLPLILGGMILSFGEFTTRHQLSHWLILAGPTLLLWTMIGFDFSPLYQAVFAPYPIIGFTIVGLWAALTVSWFTERLIARQRWVVVGAVALTTAGPGWLQQDRSESALVDAYGRLMLNSLPPNAVLFVHGDNQTGPMGFLHGVAGVRPDIELRNWDNLVFANRLVSAYASGEEQSAALQEFVDGTDRPVVVMPPGNIAPASNLGLYFQLQKARSMETESGFVFRADFDAYLHYLLDLYEGDLLRDGHERHFLFSRLLEYSRHYVGYGVHIMNGGVVALEHDRALLTLERLETTFPGQIILLERLVPLAITGTERQRTEALKLAESAVAIAPSYATPRSLALAYEYLGRMQLYL
;
A
#
# COMPACT_ATOMS: atom_id res chain seq x y z
N MET A 1 17.07 -11.30 -35.21
CA MET A 1 15.84 -11.22 -34.42
C MET A 1 15.83 -12.14 -33.19
N ALA A 2 16.12 -13.46 -33.31
CA ALA A 2 16.15 -14.37 -32.13
C ALA A 2 17.14 -13.91 -31.04
N ALA A 3 18.37 -13.59 -31.38
CA ALA A 3 19.36 -13.09 -30.43
C ALA A 3 18.90 -11.77 -29.73
N ILE A 4 18.30 -10.85 -30.49
CA ILE A 4 17.76 -9.59 -29.92
C ILE A 4 16.64 -9.89 -28.92
N ARG A 5 15.73 -10.83 -29.22
CA ARG A 5 14.66 -11.24 -28.29
C ARG A 5 15.24 -11.79 -26.98
N THR A 6 16.19 -12.74 -27.08
CA THR A 6 16.76 -13.38 -25.90
C THR A 6 17.61 -12.43 -25.07
N TRP A 7 18.61 -11.79 -25.70
CA TRP A 7 19.53 -10.93 -24.97
C TRP A 7 18.90 -9.63 -24.50
N GLY A 8 17.96 -9.06 -25.29
CA GLY A 8 17.23 -7.86 -24.89
C GLY A 8 16.30 -8.11 -23.70
N ALA A 9 15.57 -9.24 -23.71
CA ALA A 9 14.74 -9.61 -22.57
C ALA A 9 15.57 -9.91 -21.30
N LEU A 10 16.69 -10.61 -21.46
CA LEU A 10 17.62 -10.88 -20.34
C LEU A 10 18.23 -9.59 -19.78
N ALA A 11 18.63 -8.66 -20.65
CA ALA A 11 19.15 -7.36 -20.23
C ALA A 11 18.07 -6.55 -19.49
N ALA A 12 16.85 -6.52 -20.01
CA ALA A 12 15.71 -5.85 -19.36
C ALA A 12 15.41 -6.44 -17.97
N PHE A 13 15.40 -7.77 -17.86
CA PHE A 13 15.27 -8.48 -16.57
C PHE A 13 16.39 -8.09 -15.60
N THR A 14 17.64 -8.20 -16.03
CA THR A 14 18.80 -7.98 -15.15
C THR A 14 18.86 -6.54 -14.66
N VAL A 15 18.67 -5.55 -15.56
CA VAL A 15 18.68 -4.12 -15.18
C VAL A 15 17.56 -3.80 -14.19
N ALA A 16 16.35 -4.29 -14.45
CA ALA A 16 15.21 -4.07 -13.55
C ALA A 16 15.42 -4.75 -12.19
N LEU A 17 15.90 -6.01 -12.17
CA LEU A 17 16.15 -6.71 -10.92
C LEU A 17 17.24 -6.01 -10.09
N VAL A 18 18.33 -5.58 -10.71
CA VAL A 18 19.40 -4.84 -10.03
C VAL A 18 18.84 -3.53 -9.45
N LEU A 19 18.06 -2.78 -10.23
CA LEU A 19 17.41 -1.55 -9.78
C LEU A 19 16.57 -1.79 -8.52
N TYR A 20 15.68 -2.80 -8.54
CA TYR A 20 14.79 -3.08 -7.43
C TYR A 20 15.53 -3.62 -6.20
N VAL A 21 16.54 -4.48 -6.38
CA VAL A 21 17.35 -5.00 -5.26
C VAL A 21 18.17 -3.90 -4.59
N LEU A 22 18.68 -2.93 -5.35
CA LEU A 22 19.43 -1.81 -4.79
C LEU A 22 18.56 -0.83 -3.99
N THR A 23 17.30 -0.67 -4.40
CA THR A 23 16.39 0.34 -3.82
C THR A 23 15.35 -0.24 -2.84
N MET A 24 15.28 -1.59 -2.68
CA MET A 24 14.33 -2.20 -1.74
C MET A 24 14.69 -1.94 -0.28
N PRO A 25 13.70 -1.76 0.62
CA PRO A 25 13.93 -1.63 2.04
C PRO A 25 14.56 -2.90 2.63
N ARG A 26 15.41 -2.70 3.64
CA ARG A 26 16.07 -3.78 4.40
C ARG A 26 15.33 -4.13 5.69
N THR A 27 14.38 -3.29 6.08
CA THR A 27 13.54 -3.41 7.27
C THR A 27 12.08 -3.45 6.88
N ILE A 28 11.23 -3.80 7.85
CA ILE A 28 9.78 -3.86 7.62
C ILE A 28 9.22 -2.48 7.27
N THR A 29 8.22 -2.45 6.40
CA THR A 29 7.50 -1.25 5.97
C THR A 29 6.03 -1.28 6.43
N LEU A 30 5.32 -0.19 6.20
CA LEU A 30 3.89 -0.06 6.45
C LEU A 30 3.05 -0.78 5.38
N GLU A 31 1.75 -0.53 5.41
CA GLU A 31 0.75 -1.11 4.52
C GLU A 31 0.61 -2.63 4.73
N ASP A 32 0.16 -3.33 3.71
CA ASP A 32 -0.01 -4.77 3.75
C ASP A 32 1.33 -5.54 3.79
N ALA A 33 2.45 -4.88 3.55
CA ALA A 33 3.76 -5.52 3.50
C ALA A 33 4.08 -6.31 4.79
N GLY A 34 3.75 -5.76 5.97
CA GLY A 34 3.94 -6.47 7.23
C GLY A 34 3.05 -7.71 7.35
N LEU A 35 1.81 -7.61 6.90
CA LEU A 35 0.85 -8.73 6.88
C LEU A 35 1.29 -9.83 5.91
N PHE A 36 1.72 -9.47 4.69
CA PHE A 36 2.25 -10.42 3.73
C PHE A 36 3.54 -11.10 4.22
N GLN A 37 4.45 -10.35 4.87
CA GLN A 37 5.64 -10.95 5.49
C GLN A 37 5.25 -12.03 6.50
N MET A 38 4.27 -11.78 7.37
CA MET A 38 3.79 -12.79 8.32
C MET A 38 3.19 -14.01 7.62
N VAL A 39 2.27 -13.80 6.67
CA VAL A 39 1.62 -14.89 5.92
C VAL A 39 2.65 -15.76 5.21
N CYS A 40 3.69 -15.14 4.64
CA CYS A 40 4.72 -15.87 3.92
C CYS A 40 5.64 -16.68 4.84
N HIS A 41 6.06 -16.12 5.98
CA HIS A 41 7.03 -16.76 6.88
C HIS A 41 6.40 -17.70 7.92
N LEU A 42 5.21 -17.37 8.42
CA LEU A 42 4.52 -18.17 9.44
C LEU A 42 3.51 -19.16 8.86
N GLY A 43 3.19 -19.01 7.59
CA GLY A 43 2.09 -19.73 6.95
C GLY A 43 0.74 -19.12 7.27
N GLY A 44 -0.16 -19.09 6.30
CA GLY A 44 -1.49 -18.53 6.53
C GLY A 44 -2.22 -18.14 5.26
N ILE A 45 -3.28 -17.37 5.45
CA ILE A 45 -4.19 -16.87 4.41
C ILE A 45 -4.13 -15.34 4.45
N SER A 46 -3.88 -14.71 3.31
CA SER A 46 -3.91 -13.25 3.15
C SER A 46 -5.34 -12.71 3.24
N HIS A 47 -5.52 -11.39 3.35
CA HIS A 47 -6.86 -10.78 3.37
C HIS A 47 -7.65 -11.03 2.05
N PRO A 48 -9.01 -10.90 2.05
CA PRO A 48 -9.83 -11.13 0.86
C PRO A 48 -9.37 -10.30 -0.36
N PRO A 49 -9.25 -10.91 -1.53
CA PRO A 49 -9.71 -12.25 -1.93
C PRO A 49 -8.70 -13.40 -1.71
N GLY A 50 -7.68 -13.23 -0.87
CA GLY A 50 -6.75 -14.26 -0.44
C GLY A 50 -5.47 -14.38 -1.26
N TYR A 51 -5.41 -13.84 -2.48
CA TYR A 51 -4.25 -13.85 -3.38
C TYR A 51 -3.49 -15.19 -3.42
N PRO A 52 -4.17 -16.35 -3.61
CA PRO A 52 -3.55 -17.64 -3.31
C PRO A 52 -2.36 -17.97 -4.21
N THR A 53 -2.32 -17.51 -5.46
CA THR A 53 -1.13 -17.67 -6.32
C THR A 53 0.09 -16.96 -5.72
N PHE A 54 -0.07 -15.73 -5.25
CA PHE A 54 0.98 -14.99 -4.56
C PHE A 54 1.37 -15.68 -3.25
N THR A 55 0.40 -16.04 -2.43
CA THR A 55 0.62 -16.65 -1.12
C THR A 55 1.43 -17.94 -1.22
N LEU A 56 1.09 -18.84 -2.14
CA LEU A 56 1.84 -20.07 -2.37
C LEU A 56 3.26 -19.81 -2.91
N LEU A 57 3.38 -18.85 -3.85
CA LEU A 57 4.68 -18.46 -4.39
C LEU A 57 5.58 -17.90 -3.29
N CYS A 58 5.04 -17.01 -2.44
CA CYS A 58 5.83 -16.37 -1.41
C CYS A 58 6.26 -17.37 -0.32
N GLN A 59 5.35 -18.21 0.17
CA GLN A 59 5.68 -19.27 1.13
C GLN A 59 6.76 -20.21 0.59
N GLY A 60 6.66 -20.59 -0.69
CA GLY A 60 7.67 -21.40 -1.34
C GLY A 60 9.03 -20.73 -1.46
N LEU A 61 9.07 -19.45 -1.86
CA LEU A 61 10.32 -18.70 -2.00
C LEU A 61 11.01 -18.43 -0.66
N VAL A 62 10.26 -17.98 0.36
CA VAL A 62 10.85 -17.69 1.67
C VAL A 62 11.33 -18.96 2.38
N ALA A 63 10.66 -20.10 2.18
CA ALA A 63 11.06 -21.37 2.76
C ALA A 63 12.44 -21.88 2.30
N ILE A 64 12.86 -21.52 1.08
CA ILE A 64 14.15 -21.93 0.52
C ILE A 64 15.20 -20.82 0.53
N SER A 65 14.81 -19.60 0.89
CA SER A 65 15.70 -18.44 0.86
C SER A 65 16.62 -18.41 2.08
N PRO A 66 17.94 -18.30 1.90
CA PRO A 66 18.89 -18.12 2.99
C PRO A 66 19.06 -16.66 3.44
N LEU A 67 18.30 -15.73 2.83
CA LEU A 67 18.43 -14.29 3.07
C LEU A 67 17.60 -13.86 4.29
N PRO A 68 17.88 -12.67 4.85
CA PRO A 68 17.05 -12.09 5.91
C PRO A 68 15.57 -12.04 5.52
N PRO A 69 14.64 -12.23 6.47
CA PRO A 69 13.21 -12.37 6.17
C PRO A 69 12.63 -11.26 5.29
N VAL A 70 12.90 -9.98 5.62
CA VAL A 70 12.37 -8.85 4.83
C VAL A 70 12.88 -8.88 3.39
N ILE A 71 14.16 -9.18 3.18
CA ILE A 71 14.74 -9.26 1.83
C ILE A 71 14.13 -10.44 1.06
N SER A 72 13.99 -11.60 1.71
CA SER A 72 13.35 -12.78 1.10
C SER A 72 11.93 -12.49 0.65
N GLY A 73 11.15 -11.81 1.50
CA GLY A 73 9.80 -11.38 1.16
C GLY A 73 9.76 -10.36 0.03
N ASN A 74 10.60 -9.33 0.05
CA ASN A 74 10.62 -8.30 -0.99
C ASN A 74 11.05 -8.87 -2.36
N LEU A 75 11.89 -9.90 -2.39
CA LEU A 75 12.23 -10.60 -3.65
C LEU A 75 11.04 -11.31 -4.28
N VAL A 76 10.01 -11.65 -3.51
CA VAL A 76 8.73 -12.19 -4.04
C VAL A 76 8.04 -11.21 -4.99
N SER A 77 8.26 -9.92 -4.82
CA SER A 77 7.77 -8.86 -5.72
C SER A 77 8.81 -8.45 -6.75
N ALA A 78 10.08 -8.30 -6.36
CA ALA A 78 11.14 -7.83 -7.26
C ALA A 78 11.41 -8.78 -8.44
N ILE A 79 11.40 -10.09 -8.21
CA ILE A 79 11.61 -11.09 -9.28
C ILE A 79 10.46 -11.08 -10.29
N PRO A 80 9.17 -11.19 -9.90
CA PRO A 80 8.06 -11.02 -10.82
C PRO A 80 8.04 -9.68 -11.55
N ALA A 81 8.38 -8.58 -10.88
CA ALA A 81 8.48 -7.28 -11.52
C ALA A 81 9.54 -7.26 -12.63
N ALA A 82 10.74 -7.79 -12.37
CA ALA A 82 11.80 -7.86 -13.36
C ALA A 82 11.43 -8.79 -14.54
N LEU A 83 10.76 -9.91 -14.28
CA LEU A 83 10.21 -10.80 -15.32
C LEU A 83 9.13 -10.08 -16.15
N CYS A 84 8.28 -9.28 -15.51
CA CYS A 84 7.29 -8.45 -16.18
C CYS A 84 7.96 -7.48 -17.15
N VAL A 85 9.02 -6.79 -16.73
CA VAL A 85 9.79 -5.87 -17.58
C VAL A 85 10.40 -6.59 -18.78
N ALA A 86 10.93 -7.80 -18.59
CA ALA A 86 11.41 -8.62 -19.70
C ALA A 86 10.30 -9.01 -20.69
N LEU A 87 9.11 -9.33 -20.20
CA LEU A 87 7.95 -9.60 -21.06
C LEU A 87 7.43 -8.34 -21.76
N VAL A 88 7.46 -7.19 -21.10
CA VAL A 88 7.15 -5.88 -21.73
C VAL A 88 8.06 -5.62 -22.93
N PHE A 89 9.37 -5.94 -22.81
CA PHE A 89 10.29 -5.87 -23.95
C PHE A 89 9.84 -6.78 -25.11
N LEU A 90 9.43 -8.02 -24.81
CA LEU A 90 8.94 -8.96 -25.83
C LEU A 90 7.61 -8.52 -26.46
N VAL A 91 6.69 -7.98 -25.66
CA VAL A 91 5.45 -7.35 -26.14
C VAL A 91 5.78 -6.18 -27.07
N GLY A 92 6.71 -5.32 -26.68
CA GLY A 92 7.19 -4.21 -27.51
C GLY A 92 7.69 -4.68 -28.87
N LEU A 93 8.59 -5.67 -28.92
CA LEU A 93 9.07 -6.26 -30.18
C LEU A 93 7.97 -6.89 -31.03
N ARG A 94 6.87 -7.30 -30.39
CA ARG A 94 5.74 -7.89 -31.09
C ARG A 94 4.81 -6.84 -31.69
N LEU A 95 4.61 -5.74 -30.97
CA LEU A 95 3.79 -4.60 -31.42
C LEU A 95 4.49 -3.79 -32.51
N LYS A 96 5.77 -3.48 -32.30
CA LYS A 96 6.65 -2.79 -33.26
C LYS A 96 8.03 -3.47 -33.21
N PRO A 97 8.49 -4.14 -34.30
CA PRO A 97 9.72 -4.92 -34.32
C PRO A 97 10.98 -4.05 -34.37
N GLU A 98 11.09 -3.12 -33.43
CA GLU A 98 12.17 -2.15 -33.28
C GLU A 98 12.77 -2.25 -31.85
N PRO A 99 14.08 -2.58 -31.72
CA PRO A 99 14.72 -2.78 -30.43
C PRO A 99 14.71 -1.54 -29.53
N ILE A 100 14.83 -0.33 -30.09
CA ILE A 100 14.82 0.93 -29.32
C ILE A 100 13.44 1.16 -28.72
N PHE A 101 12.38 0.98 -29.50
CA PHE A 101 11.01 1.04 -29.00
C PHE A 101 10.77 0.04 -27.87
N ALA A 102 11.12 -1.22 -28.10
CA ALA A 102 10.93 -2.29 -27.10
C ALA A 102 11.74 -2.01 -25.82
N GLY A 103 12.98 -1.54 -25.94
CA GLY A 103 13.82 -1.16 -24.81
C GLY A 103 13.29 0.05 -24.06
N ALA A 104 12.83 1.08 -24.77
CA ALA A 104 12.23 2.25 -24.16
C ALA A 104 10.92 1.93 -23.44
N PHE A 105 10.11 1.00 -24.00
CA PHE A 105 8.89 0.51 -23.37
C PHE A 105 9.18 -0.25 -22.08
N ALA A 106 10.10 -1.20 -22.12
CA ALA A 106 10.52 -1.96 -20.93
C ALA A 106 11.10 -1.04 -19.85
N PHE A 107 11.95 -0.08 -20.27
CA PHE A 107 12.54 0.88 -19.35
C PHE A 107 11.48 1.81 -18.73
N ALA A 108 10.56 2.37 -19.52
CA ALA A 108 9.51 3.25 -19.03
C ALA A 108 8.63 2.54 -17.97
N VAL A 109 8.31 1.26 -18.17
CA VAL A 109 7.58 0.48 -17.16
C VAL A 109 8.45 0.24 -15.93
N ALA A 110 9.72 -0.13 -16.11
CA ALA A 110 10.62 -0.44 -15.00
C ALA A 110 10.82 0.74 -14.03
N VAL A 111 10.90 1.97 -14.56
CA VAL A 111 11.15 3.19 -13.77
C VAL A 111 9.89 4.00 -13.47
N SER A 112 8.70 3.52 -13.89
CA SER A 112 7.46 4.21 -13.55
C SER A 112 7.22 4.15 -12.03
N GLN A 113 6.82 5.26 -11.44
CA GLN A 113 6.72 5.40 -9.97
C GLN A 113 5.87 4.30 -9.33
N THR A 114 4.67 4.07 -9.87
CA THR A 114 3.76 3.04 -9.35
C THR A 114 4.35 1.64 -9.48
N PHE A 115 4.98 1.31 -10.61
CA PHE A 115 5.54 -0.02 -10.81
C PHE A 115 6.76 -0.28 -9.92
N TRP A 116 7.66 0.71 -9.84
CA TRP A 116 8.87 0.62 -9.02
C TRP A 116 8.55 0.50 -7.53
N SER A 117 7.63 1.34 -7.00
CA SER A 117 7.22 1.27 -5.60
C SER A 117 6.72 -0.12 -5.21
N GLN A 118 5.93 -0.77 -6.10
CA GLN A 118 5.38 -2.10 -5.87
C GLN A 118 6.37 -3.25 -6.16
N ALA A 119 7.47 -2.97 -6.84
CA ALA A 119 8.52 -3.95 -7.11
C ALA A 119 9.50 -4.12 -5.94
N ILE A 120 9.61 -3.15 -5.04
CA ILE A 120 10.61 -3.13 -3.98
C ILE A 120 10.09 -3.54 -2.60
N ILE A 121 8.79 -3.68 -2.42
CA ILE A 121 8.13 -4.18 -1.20
C ILE A 121 7.36 -5.45 -1.51
N ILE A 122 7.11 -6.26 -0.49
CA ILE A 122 6.31 -7.47 -0.65
C ILE A 122 4.85 -7.11 -0.85
N GLU A 123 4.38 -7.26 -2.11
CA GLU A 123 3.03 -6.90 -2.54
C GLU A 123 2.56 -7.75 -3.72
N VAL A 124 1.25 -7.88 -3.86
CA VAL A 124 0.60 -8.73 -4.87
C VAL A 124 0.62 -8.15 -6.27
N TYR A 125 0.87 -6.85 -6.42
CA TYR A 125 0.66 -6.09 -7.66
C TYR A 125 1.71 -6.39 -8.72
N SER A 126 2.97 -6.60 -8.34
CA SER A 126 4.04 -6.98 -9.28
C SER A 126 3.76 -8.31 -9.96
N LEU A 127 3.27 -9.31 -9.20
CA LEU A 127 2.87 -10.60 -9.76
C LEU A 127 1.61 -10.47 -10.63
N ALA A 128 0.64 -9.62 -10.24
CA ALA A 128 -0.53 -9.34 -11.06
C ALA A 128 -0.15 -8.73 -12.41
N ALA A 129 0.76 -7.76 -12.43
CA ALA A 129 1.27 -7.16 -13.65
C ALA A 129 2.02 -8.19 -14.52
N LEU A 130 2.88 -9.03 -13.93
CA LEU A 130 3.57 -10.09 -14.64
C LEU A 130 2.58 -11.04 -15.33
N LEU A 131 1.60 -11.56 -14.60
CA LEU A 131 0.63 -12.52 -15.13
C LEU A 131 -0.25 -11.88 -16.22
N PHE A 132 -0.62 -10.59 -16.06
CA PHE A 132 -1.35 -9.88 -17.09
C PHE A 132 -0.52 -9.65 -18.37
N VAL A 133 0.71 -9.16 -18.24
CA VAL A 133 1.62 -8.95 -19.39
C VAL A 133 1.99 -10.27 -20.05
N ALA A 134 2.16 -11.35 -19.26
CA ALA A 134 2.34 -12.69 -19.80
C ALA A 134 1.13 -13.16 -20.63
N SER A 135 -0.09 -12.92 -20.12
CA SER A 135 -1.33 -13.18 -20.88
C SER A 135 -1.39 -12.36 -22.16
N TRP A 136 -1.01 -11.08 -22.10
CA TRP A 136 -0.96 -10.22 -23.29
C TRP A 136 0.04 -10.73 -24.32
N TRP A 137 1.26 -11.06 -23.90
CA TRP A 137 2.29 -11.62 -24.79
C TRP A 137 1.86 -12.95 -25.44
N LEU A 138 1.35 -13.89 -24.64
CA LEU A 138 0.88 -15.20 -25.12
C LEU A 138 -0.27 -15.04 -26.14
N LEU A 139 -1.18 -14.11 -25.86
CA LEU A 139 -2.28 -13.81 -26.79
C LEU A 139 -1.76 -13.20 -28.10
N LEU A 140 -0.79 -12.27 -28.04
CA LEU A 140 -0.18 -11.69 -29.25
C LEU A 140 0.54 -12.77 -30.08
N GLU A 141 1.26 -13.72 -29.45
CA GLU A 141 1.90 -14.83 -30.15
C GLU A 141 0.84 -15.76 -30.78
N PHE A 142 -0.26 -16.07 -30.09
CA PHE A 142 -1.39 -16.80 -30.67
C PHE A 142 -2.02 -16.06 -31.85
N VAL A 143 -2.27 -14.80 -31.71
CA VAL A 143 -2.87 -13.96 -32.77
C VAL A 143 -2.03 -13.96 -34.04
N HIS A 144 -0.71 -14.00 -33.90
CA HIS A 144 0.21 -13.99 -35.04
C HIS A 144 0.42 -15.38 -35.64
N SER A 145 0.73 -16.39 -34.81
CA SER A 145 1.14 -17.74 -35.30
C SER A 145 -0.03 -18.68 -35.53
N ARG A 146 -1.16 -18.46 -34.89
CA ARG A 146 -2.32 -19.36 -34.81
C ARG A 146 -2.00 -20.70 -34.14
N ASP A 147 -0.83 -20.86 -33.52
CA ASP A 147 -0.47 -22.06 -32.78
C ASP A 147 -1.22 -22.07 -31.43
N ARG A 148 -2.04 -23.11 -31.24
CA ARG A 148 -2.86 -23.29 -30.02
C ARG A 148 -2.03 -23.46 -28.75
N ARG A 149 -0.74 -23.76 -28.82
CA ARG A 149 0.15 -23.85 -27.65
C ARG A 149 0.19 -22.50 -26.89
N TRP A 150 0.21 -21.39 -27.63
CA TRP A 150 0.16 -20.05 -27.03
C TRP A 150 -1.19 -19.75 -26.38
N TRP A 151 -2.27 -20.21 -26.98
CA TRP A 151 -3.60 -20.10 -26.39
C TRP A 151 -3.74 -20.94 -25.11
N TYR A 152 -3.20 -22.13 -25.07
CA TYR A 152 -3.19 -22.98 -23.88
C TYR A 152 -2.37 -22.34 -22.75
N GLY A 153 -1.20 -21.80 -23.05
CA GLY A 153 -0.43 -21.00 -22.11
C GLY A 153 -1.21 -19.79 -21.60
N PHE A 154 -1.91 -19.08 -22.48
CA PHE A 154 -2.76 -17.94 -22.14
C PHE A 154 -3.86 -18.36 -21.15
N THR A 155 -4.60 -19.42 -21.39
CA THR A 155 -5.68 -19.87 -20.50
C THR A 155 -5.19 -20.25 -19.09
N LEU A 156 -4.04 -20.93 -19.01
CA LEU A 156 -3.40 -21.27 -17.74
C LEU A 156 -3.00 -20.00 -16.96
N VAL A 157 -2.31 -19.06 -17.63
CA VAL A 157 -1.81 -17.84 -17.00
C VAL A 157 -2.96 -16.91 -16.58
N VAL A 158 -4.05 -16.87 -17.36
CA VAL A 158 -5.27 -16.16 -16.95
C VAL A 158 -5.85 -16.76 -15.67
N GLY A 159 -5.91 -18.09 -15.55
CA GLY A 159 -6.35 -18.76 -14.32
C GLY A 159 -5.49 -18.38 -13.11
N LEU A 160 -4.15 -18.44 -13.26
CA LEU A 160 -3.22 -18.00 -12.20
C LEU A 160 -3.39 -16.52 -11.84
N GLY A 161 -3.63 -15.65 -12.83
CA GLY A 161 -3.86 -14.22 -12.62
C GLY A 161 -5.16 -13.93 -11.88
N LEU A 162 -6.23 -14.65 -12.20
CA LEU A 162 -7.49 -14.60 -11.47
C LEU A 162 -7.34 -15.12 -10.05
N ALA A 163 -6.52 -16.14 -9.83
CA ALA A 163 -6.19 -16.65 -8.50
C ALA A 163 -5.12 -15.80 -7.78
N ASN A 164 -4.54 -14.79 -8.42
CA ASN A 164 -3.68 -13.79 -7.77
C ASN A 164 -4.51 -12.57 -7.36
N HIS A 165 -4.94 -11.75 -8.33
CA HIS A 165 -5.69 -10.52 -8.08
C HIS A 165 -6.80 -10.37 -9.11
N TRP A 166 -7.91 -11.12 -8.93
CA TRP A 166 -8.99 -11.17 -9.91
C TRP A 166 -9.58 -9.79 -10.27
N PRO A 167 -9.70 -8.79 -9.34
CA PRO A 167 -10.29 -7.51 -9.73
C PRO A 167 -9.48 -6.81 -10.84
N LEU A 168 -8.15 -6.72 -10.73
CA LEU A 168 -7.32 -6.09 -11.76
C LEU A 168 -7.37 -6.86 -13.09
N PHE A 169 -7.40 -8.20 -13.04
CA PHE A 169 -7.53 -9.03 -14.24
C PHE A 169 -8.86 -8.82 -14.95
N VAL A 170 -9.97 -8.81 -14.22
CA VAL A 170 -11.31 -8.59 -14.77
C VAL A 170 -11.45 -7.18 -15.32
N LEU A 171 -10.96 -6.17 -14.61
CA LEU A 171 -11.04 -4.77 -15.04
C LEU A 171 -10.22 -4.52 -16.32
N SER A 172 -9.04 -5.12 -16.46
CA SER A 172 -8.17 -4.93 -17.64
C SER A 172 -8.46 -5.94 -18.76
N GLY A 173 -9.14 -7.04 -18.46
CA GLY A 173 -9.45 -8.13 -19.37
C GLY A 173 -10.15 -7.77 -20.68
N PRO A 174 -11.10 -6.81 -20.70
CA PRO A 174 -11.74 -6.37 -21.93
C PRO A 174 -10.78 -5.98 -23.06
N GLY A 175 -9.62 -5.41 -22.71
CA GLY A 175 -8.58 -5.08 -23.69
C GLY A 175 -7.98 -6.31 -24.37
N LEU A 176 -7.73 -7.40 -23.62
CA LEU A 176 -7.25 -8.66 -24.19
C LEU A 176 -8.35 -9.33 -25.02
N PHE A 177 -9.59 -9.27 -24.56
CA PHE A 177 -10.73 -9.82 -25.28
C PHE A 177 -10.90 -9.21 -26.69
N VAL A 178 -10.75 -7.90 -26.83
CA VAL A 178 -10.82 -7.21 -28.13
C VAL A 178 -9.74 -7.72 -29.09
N LEU A 179 -8.52 -7.99 -28.61
CA LEU A 179 -7.45 -8.55 -29.45
C LEU A 179 -7.80 -9.95 -29.97
N MET A 180 -8.47 -10.75 -29.15
CA MET A 180 -8.91 -12.10 -29.53
C MET A 180 -10.06 -12.08 -30.53
N CYS A 181 -11.00 -11.14 -30.44
CA CYS A 181 -12.24 -11.11 -31.19
C CYS A 181 -12.03 -10.95 -32.70
N SER A 182 -11.90 -12.08 -33.41
CA SER A 182 -12.10 -12.17 -34.85
C SER A 182 -12.75 -13.51 -35.18
N ARG A 183 -13.60 -13.55 -36.23
CA ARG A 183 -14.35 -14.74 -36.60
C ARG A 183 -13.43 -15.96 -36.79
N ASP A 184 -12.30 -15.78 -37.49
CA ASP A 184 -11.37 -16.87 -37.79
C ASP A 184 -10.62 -17.37 -36.54
N ARG A 185 -10.28 -16.47 -35.60
CA ARG A 185 -9.61 -16.84 -34.34
C ARG A 185 -10.54 -17.63 -33.45
N VAL A 186 -11.76 -17.13 -33.29
CA VAL A 186 -12.79 -17.79 -32.47
C VAL A 186 -13.12 -19.18 -33.06
N ALA A 187 -13.30 -19.31 -34.38
CA ALA A 187 -13.54 -20.59 -35.02
C ALA A 187 -12.41 -21.62 -34.77
N THR A 188 -11.15 -21.18 -34.73
CA THR A 188 -10.00 -22.04 -34.42
C THR A 188 -10.09 -22.60 -32.99
N LEU A 189 -10.68 -21.88 -32.06
CA LEU A 189 -10.77 -22.23 -30.63
C LEU A 189 -12.04 -23.03 -30.29
N LEU A 190 -13.10 -22.93 -31.07
CA LEU A 190 -14.39 -23.59 -30.80
C LEU A 190 -14.42 -25.11 -31.12
N THR A 191 -13.27 -25.74 -31.34
CA THR A 191 -13.24 -27.20 -31.43
C THR A 191 -13.40 -27.85 -30.07
N PRO A 192 -14.18 -28.95 -29.91
CA PRO A 192 -14.46 -29.54 -28.59
C PRO A 192 -13.19 -29.83 -27.77
N GLY A 193 -12.17 -30.44 -28.42
CA GLY A 193 -10.89 -30.72 -27.74
C GLY A 193 -10.15 -29.47 -27.28
N CYS A 194 -10.19 -28.38 -28.06
CA CYS A 194 -9.57 -27.12 -27.64
C CYS A 194 -10.34 -26.49 -26.46
N VAL A 195 -11.65 -26.47 -26.49
CA VAL A 195 -12.49 -25.96 -25.42
C VAL A 195 -12.25 -26.75 -24.12
N ILE A 196 -12.31 -28.09 -24.16
CA ILE A 196 -12.09 -28.93 -22.99
C ILE A 196 -10.70 -28.69 -22.41
N PHE A 197 -9.65 -28.73 -23.25
CA PHE A 197 -8.28 -28.56 -22.76
C PHE A 197 -8.02 -27.16 -22.21
N SER A 198 -8.56 -26.11 -22.83
CA SER A 198 -8.50 -24.73 -22.32
C SER A 198 -9.20 -24.58 -20.98
N THR A 199 -10.38 -25.20 -20.82
CA THR A 199 -11.10 -25.20 -19.54
C THR A 199 -10.31 -25.90 -18.45
N LEU A 200 -9.73 -27.07 -18.74
CA LEU A 200 -8.88 -27.78 -17.78
C LEU A 200 -7.66 -26.96 -17.34
N LEU A 201 -7.01 -26.26 -18.27
CA LEU A 201 -5.88 -25.38 -17.95
C LEU A 201 -6.30 -24.15 -17.15
N LEU A 202 -7.45 -23.56 -17.47
CA LEU A 202 -8.01 -22.46 -16.68
C LEU A 202 -8.30 -22.92 -15.24
N LEU A 203 -8.93 -24.08 -15.06
CA LEU A 203 -9.19 -24.67 -13.75
C LEU A 203 -7.89 -25.02 -13.01
N ALA A 204 -6.88 -25.54 -13.72
CA ALA A 204 -5.55 -25.75 -13.15
C ALA A 204 -4.92 -24.44 -12.68
N GLY A 205 -5.06 -23.34 -13.44
CA GLY A 205 -4.62 -22.01 -13.03
C GLY A 205 -5.39 -21.44 -11.84
N LEU A 206 -6.66 -21.82 -11.67
CA LEU A 206 -7.49 -21.44 -10.52
C LEU A 206 -7.27 -22.32 -9.28
N SER A 207 -6.58 -23.47 -9.42
CA SER A 207 -6.40 -24.42 -8.31
C SER A 207 -5.74 -23.85 -7.05
N PRO A 208 -4.90 -22.77 -7.11
CA PRO A 208 -4.40 -22.13 -5.90
C PRO A 208 -5.49 -21.70 -4.92
N TYR A 209 -6.73 -21.42 -5.36
CA TYR A 209 -7.84 -21.13 -4.45
C TYR A 209 -8.14 -22.26 -3.44
N LEU A 210 -7.77 -23.48 -3.75
CA LEU A 210 -7.93 -24.60 -2.81
C LEU A 210 -7.07 -24.44 -1.55
N SER A 211 -5.98 -23.66 -1.61
CA SER A 211 -5.14 -23.40 -0.45
C SER A 211 -5.80 -22.50 0.61
N ILE A 212 -6.85 -21.77 0.25
CA ILE A 212 -7.62 -20.94 1.19
C ILE A 212 -8.42 -21.83 2.17
N LEU A 213 -8.79 -23.04 1.76
CA LEU A 213 -9.51 -24.00 2.59
C LEU A 213 -8.57 -24.72 3.58
N GLN A 214 -7.69 -23.98 4.23
CA GLN A 214 -6.77 -24.52 5.23
C GLN A 214 -7.43 -24.57 6.61
N SER A 215 -7.21 -25.67 7.33
CA SER A 215 -7.63 -25.80 8.72
C SER A 215 -6.65 -25.07 9.64
N ALA A 216 -7.15 -24.17 10.47
CA ALA A 216 -6.44 -23.48 11.54
C ALA A 216 -5.07 -22.85 11.12
N PRO A 217 -5.03 -21.92 10.17
CA PRO A 217 -3.80 -21.21 9.81
C PRO A 217 -3.29 -20.36 10.98
N VAL A 218 -1.96 -20.19 11.08
CA VAL A 218 -1.33 -19.34 12.12
C VAL A 218 -1.73 -17.87 11.93
N VAL A 219 -1.75 -17.42 10.69
CA VAL A 219 -2.20 -16.08 10.29
C VAL A 219 -3.39 -16.26 9.35
N ALA A 220 -4.54 -15.75 9.74
CA ALA A 220 -5.76 -15.82 8.94
C ALA A 220 -6.46 -14.46 8.97
N ILE A 221 -6.10 -13.61 8.03
CA ILE A 221 -6.68 -12.27 7.94
C ILE A 221 -8.15 -12.43 7.52
N TYR A 222 -9.08 -11.92 8.34
CA TYR A 222 -10.53 -12.19 8.31
C TYR A 222 -10.98 -13.60 8.72
N GLY A 223 -10.10 -14.37 9.36
CA GLY A 223 -10.46 -15.65 9.94
C GLY A 223 -10.22 -16.87 9.04
N SER A 224 -10.42 -18.05 9.59
CA SER A 224 -10.39 -19.31 8.85
C SER A 224 -11.59 -19.41 7.90
N VAL A 225 -11.40 -20.11 6.79
CA VAL A 225 -12.44 -20.40 5.81
C VAL A 225 -12.83 -21.88 5.96
N ASP A 226 -13.86 -22.14 6.73
CA ASP A 226 -14.23 -23.52 7.15
C ASP A 226 -15.36 -24.13 6.29
N GLY A 227 -15.90 -23.37 5.32
CA GLY A 227 -17.00 -23.86 4.48
C GLY A 227 -17.16 -23.13 3.16
N TRP A 228 -18.00 -23.71 2.29
CA TRP A 228 -18.19 -23.17 0.94
C TRP A 228 -18.75 -21.75 0.93
N GLN A 229 -19.71 -21.44 1.82
CA GLN A 229 -20.27 -20.08 1.90
C GLN A 229 -19.21 -19.06 2.29
N GLN A 230 -18.42 -19.36 3.34
CA GLN A 230 -17.32 -18.51 3.77
C GLN A 230 -16.26 -18.34 2.67
N PHE A 231 -15.99 -19.42 1.92
CA PHE A 231 -15.10 -19.36 0.78
C PHE A 231 -15.60 -18.38 -0.29
N VAL A 232 -16.89 -18.46 -0.65
CA VAL A 232 -17.50 -17.54 -1.63
C VAL A 232 -17.45 -16.10 -1.10
N ASP A 233 -17.83 -15.88 0.15
CA ASP A 233 -17.80 -14.55 0.78
C ASP A 233 -16.39 -13.97 0.81
N TYR A 234 -15.40 -14.80 1.10
CA TYR A 234 -14.00 -14.41 1.13
C TYR A 234 -13.47 -14.04 -0.25
N VAL A 235 -13.67 -14.89 -1.26
CA VAL A 235 -13.20 -14.65 -2.64
C VAL A 235 -13.94 -13.49 -3.30
N SER A 236 -15.24 -13.32 -3.02
CA SER A 236 -16.05 -12.21 -3.52
C SER A 236 -15.78 -10.87 -2.82
N ARG A 237 -15.00 -10.87 -1.73
CA ARG A 237 -14.70 -9.68 -0.92
C ARG A 237 -15.94 -9.08 -0.24
N SER A 238 -16.91 -9.90 0.14
CA SER A 238 -18.14 -9.43 0.80
C SER A 238 -17.88 -8.69 2.11
N ALA A 239 -16.77 -8.99 2.82
CA ALA A 239 -16.34 -8.29 4.03
C ALA A 239 -16.07 -6.79 3.82
N TYR A 240 -15.88 -6.34 2.59
CA TYR A 240 -15.68 -4.92 2.25
C TYR A 240 -16.97 -4.23 1.78
N SER A 241 -18.11 -4.92 1.73
CA SER A 241 -19.38 -4.32 1.26
C SER A 241 -19.82 -3.12 2.09
N ASP A 242 -19.57 -3.18 3.41
CA ASP A 242 -20.00 -2.14 4.35
C ASP A 242 -19.11 -0.89 4.32
N VAL A 243 -17.92 -0.98 3.70
CA VAL A 243 -17.01 0.15 3.50
C VAL A 243 -17.48 1.03 2.32
N HIS A 244 -18.32 0.50 1.43
CA HIS A 244 -18.82 1.22 0.26
C HIS A 244 -19.97 2.15 0.64
N GLN A 245 -19.67 3.35 1.11
CA GLN A 245 -20.64 4.44 1.24
C GLN A 245 -20.95 5.03 -0.14
N VAL A 246 -22.09 5.73 -0.24
CA VAL A 246 -22.45 6.43 -1.49
C VAL A 246 -21.40 7.50 -1.78
N ALA A 247 -20.73 7.39 -2.93
CA ALA A 247 -19.69 8.33 -3.34
C ALA A 247 -20.25 9.76 -3.45
N ASP A 248 -19.58 10.72 -2.84
CA ASP A 248 -19.77 12.12 -3.17
C ASP A 248 -19.14 12.41 -4.54
N ARG A 249 -19.79 13.30 -5.31
CA ARG A 249 -19.25 13.77 -6.60
C ARG A 249 -17.91 14.50 -6.43
N GLY A 250 -17.72 15.16 -5.28
CA GLY A 250 -16.46 15.82 -4.94
C GLY A 250 -15.29 14.84 -4.89
N ASP A 251 -15.47 13.71 -4.23
CA ASP A 251 -14.46 12.65 -4.10
C ASP A 251 -14.13 12.00 -5.44
N GLN A 252 -15.15 11.79 -6.29
CA GLN A 252 -14.95 11.27 -7.63
C GLN A 252 -14.10 12.21 -8.50
N TRP A 253 -14.32 13.53 -8.42
CA TRP A 253 -13.50 14.50 -9.14
C TRP A 253 -12.09 14.61 -8.55
N ALA A 254 -11.95 14.54 -7.23
CA ALA A 254 -10.65 14.52 -6.55
C ALA A 254 -9.82 13.31 -7.02
N TYR A 255 -10.43 12.12 -7.09
CA TYR A 255 -9.79 10.93 -7.65
C TYR A 255 -9.32 11.12 -9.08
N LEU A 256 -10.16 11.64 -9.99
CA LEU A 256 -9.78 11.84 -11.39
C LEU A 256 -8.62 12.83 -11.53
N THR A 257 -8.66 13.93 -10.77
CA THR A 257 -7.58 14.92 -10.76
C THR A 257 -6.27 14.29 -10.27
N TRP A 258 -6.31 13.55 -9.19
CA TRP A 258 -5.19 12.82 -8.65
C TRP A 258 -4.67 11.76 -9.63
N LEU A 259 -5.54 11.01 -10.29
CA LEU A 259 -5.16 9.99 -11.28
C LEU A 259 -4.41 10.59 -12.46
N VAL A 260 -4.86 11.75 -12.98
CA VAL A 260 -4.16 12.46 -14.07
C VAL A 260 -2.79 12.93 -13.62
N GLN A 261 -2.69 13.47 -12.41
CA GLN A 261 -1.41 13.86 -11.81
C GLN A 261 -0.49 12.65 -11.64
N LEU A 262 -1.00 11.57 -11.06
CA LEU A 262 -0.25 10.32 -10.89
C LEU A 262 0.25 9.76 -12.22
N ALA A 263 -0.61 9.72 -13.25
CA ALA A 263 -0.21 9.28 -14.59
C ALA A 263 0.86 10.19 -15.22
N GLY A 264 0.73 11.49 -15.05
CA GLY A 264 1.69 12.48 -15.56
C GLY A 264 3.06 12.38 -14.89
N LEU A 265 3.10 11.99 -13.63
CA LEU A 265 4.33 11.89 -12.83
C LEU A 265 5.04 10.54 -12.93
N GLN A 266 4.44 9.53 -13.60
CA GLN A 266 5.01 8.17 -13.68
C GLN A 266 6.48 8.14 -14.16
N LEU A 267 6.86 9.07 -15.02
CA LEU A 267 8.21 9.18 -15.61
C LEU A 267 8.89 10.52 -15.27
N GLY A 268 8.53 11.13 -14.16
CA GLY A 268 9.04 12.45 -13.75
C GLY A 268 8.57 13.59 -14.68
N TRP A 269 9.26 14.71 -14.62
CA TRP A 269 8.86 15.96 -15.29
C TRP A 269 8.71 15.87 -16.82
N ILE A 270 9.52 15.02 -17.48
CA ILE A 270 9.44 14.81 -18.93
C ILE A 270 8.40 13.75 -19.31
N GLY A 271 7.82 13.07 -18.35
CA GLY A 271 6.86 11.98 -18.57
C GLY A 271 5.64 12.45 -19.34
N LEU A 272 5.01 13.53 -18.89
CA LEU A 272 3.78 14.02 -19.52
C LEU A 272 3.94 14.36 -21.02
N PRO A 273 4.95 15.13 -21.48
CA PRO A 273 5.18 15.34 -22.91
C PRO A 273 5.43 14.04 -23.69
N LEU A 274 6.18 13.09 -23.11
CA LEU A 274 6.44 11.81 -23.76
C LEU A 274 5.16 10.99 -23.92
N ILE A 275 4.33 10.93 -22.89
CA ILE A 275 3.05 10.21 -22.89
C ILE A 275 2.07 10.81 -23.91
N LEU A 276 1.88 12.13 -23.87
CA LEU A 276 0.95 12.82 -24.79
C LEU A 276 1.41 12.70 -26.25
N GLY A 277 2.70 12.86 -26.52
CA GLY A 277 3.26 12.67 -27.85
C GLY A 277 3.01 11.26 -28.37
N GLY A 278 3.29 10.24 -27.57
CA GLY A 278 3.08 8.84 -27.95
C GLY A 278 1.61 8.45 -28.07
N MET A 279 0.75 9.03 -27.24
CA MET A 279 -0.69 8.87 -27.36
C MET A 279 -1.18 9.33 -28.75
N ILE A 280 -0.73 10.50 -29.21
CA ILE A 280 -1.05 11.01 -30.56
C ILE A 280 -0.47 10.10 -31.64
N LEU A 281 0.83 9.76 -31.54
CA LEU A 281 1.51 8.89 -32.50
C LEU A 281 0.87 7.50 -32.61
N SER A 282 0.31 7.00 -31.52
CA SER A 282 -0.31 5.68 -31.46
C SER A 282 -1.44 5.51 -32.48
N PHE A 283 -2.17 6.59 -32.83
CA PHE A 283 -3.25 6.53 -33.83
C PHE A 283 -2.75 6.25 -35.26
N GLY A 284 -1.49 6.59 -35.56
CA GLY A 284 -0.87 6.25 -36.84
C GLY A 284 -0.12 4.91 -36.84
N GLU A 285 0.35 4.47 -35.69
CA GLU A 285 1.20 3.27 -35.57
C GLU A 285 0.41 1.98 -35.36
N PHE A 286 -0.74 2.03 -34.66
CA PHE A 286 -1.51 0.84 -34.31
C PHE A 286 -2.86 0.78 -35.02
N THR A 287 -3.29 -0.45 -35.33
CA THR A 287 -4.65 -0.68 -35.86
C THR A 287 -5.70 -0.28 -34.84
N THR A 288 -6.91 0.05 -35.31
CA THR A 288 -8.08 0.39 -34.46
C THR A 288 -8.31 -0.63 -33.35
N ARG A 289 -8.06 -1.92 -33.63
CA ARG A 289 -8.23 -2.98 -32.64
C ARG A 289 -7.18 -2.90 -31.54
N HIS A 290 -5.92 -2.65 -31.85
CA HIS A 290 -4.87 -2.43 -30.82
C HIS A 290 -5.14 -1.16 -30.05
N GLN A 291 -5.59 -0.10 -30.72
CA GLN A 291 -5.99 1.15 -30.05
C GLN A 291 -7.09 0.90 -29.02
N LEU A 292 -8.16 0.25 -29.42
CA LEU A 292 -9.27 -0.07 -28.51
C LEU A 292 -8.80 -0.96 -27.34
N SER A 293 -7.93 -1.94 -27.63
CA SER A 293 -7.34 -2.78 -26.60
C SER A 293 -6.54 -1.95 -25.58
N HIS A 294 -5.65 -1.08 -26.03
CA HIS A 294 -4.84 -0.24 -25.16
C HIS A 294 -5.69 0.68 -24.28
N TRP A 295 -6.70 1.34 -24.87
CA TRP A 295 -7.62 2.18 -24.11
C TRP A 295 -8.42 1.40 -23.09
N LEU A 296 -8.86 0.19 -23.37
CA LEU A 296 -9.60 -0.66 -22.43
C LEU A 296 -8.71 -1.19 -21.30
N ILE A 297 -7.43 -1.52 -21.59
CA ILE A 297 -6.46 -1.91 -20.57
C ILE A 297 -6.21 -0.75 -19.59
N LEU A 298 -6.09 0.47 -20.11
CA LEU A 298 -5.91 1.67 -19.29
C LEU A 298 -7.19 2.01 -18.51
N ALA A 299 -8.33 2.05 -19.19
CA ALA A 299 -9.59 2.52 -18.62
C ALA A 299 -10.15 1.58 -17.53
N GLY A 300 -9.90 0.27 -17.64
CA GLY A 300 -10.44 -0.70 -16.70
C GLY A 300 -10.05 -0.41 -15.24
N PRO A 301 -8.77 -0.50 -14.87
CA PRO A 301 -8.32 -0.28 -13.49
C PRO A 301 -8.28 1.20 -13.07
N THR A 302 -8.60 2.12 -13.97
CA THR A 302 -8.60 3.56 -13.70
C THR A 302 -10.02 4.12 -13.68
N LEU A 303 -10.67 4.25 -14.85
CA LEU A 303 -11.98 4.88 -14.97
C LEU A 303 -13.12 4.01 -14.41
N LEU A 304 -13.03 2.68 -14.52
CA LEU A 304 -14.06 1.83 -13.93
C LEU A 304 -13.98 1.87 -12.40
N LEU A 305 -12.77 1.91 -11.83
CA LEU A 305 -12.59 2.10 -10.40
C LEU A 305 -13.19 3.44 -9.92
N TRP A 306 -13.06 4.51 -10.71
CA TRP A 306 -13.67 5.79 -10.44
C TRP A 306 -15.19 5.71 -10.21
N THR A 307 -15.89 4.88 -10.98
CA THR A 307 -17.33 4.69 -10.82
C THR A 307 -17.70 3.88 -9.57
N MET A 308 -16.74 3.14 -9.01
CA MET A 308 -16.94 2.26 -7.85
C MET A 308 -16.50 2.91 -6.52
N ILE A 309 -15.83 4.07 -6.56
CA ILE A 309 -15.41 4.76 -5.34
C ILE A 309 -16.64 5.20 -4.56
N GLY A 310 -16.75 4.73 -3.33
CA GLY A 310 -17.87 4.97 -2.43
C GLY A 310 -17.49 5.56 -1.07
N PHE A 311 -16.31 6.18 -0.94
CA PHE A 311 -15.82 6.73 0.33
C PHE A 311 -15.07 8.05 0.12
N ASP A 312 -14.80 8.76 1.21
CA ASP A 312 -14.04 10.02 1.23
C ASP A 312 -12.63 9.80 0.65
N PHE A 313 -12.28 10.52 -0.43
CA PHE A 313 -11.01 10.38 -1.11
C PHE A 313 -9.92 11.20 -0.42
N SER A 314 -9.50 10.73 0.74
CA SER A 314 -8.44 11.32 1.58
C SER A 314 -7.03 10.90 1.12
N PRO A 315 -5.96 11.51 1.63
CA PRO A 315 -4.58 11.07 1.39
C PRO A 315 -4.32 9.60 1.74
N LEU A 316 -4.99 9.04 2.74
CA LEU A 316 -4.91 7.63 3.07
C LEU A 316 -5.43 6.76 1.92
N TYR A 317 -6.60 7.09 1.37
CA TYR A 317 -7.16 6.36 0.25
C TYR A 317 -6.39 6.58 -1.06
N GLN A 318 -5.71 7.72 -1.24
CA GLN A 318 -4.77 7.90 -2.34
C GLN A 318 -3.63 6.87 -2.28
N ALA A 319 -3.06 6.61 -1.10
CA ALA A 319 -2.04 5.58 -0.91
C ALA A 319 -2.60 4.19 -1.22
N VAL A 320 -3.79 3.84 -0.72
CA VAL A 320 -4.47 2.56 -0.98
C VAL A 320 -4.74 2.33 -2.47
N PHE A 321 -5.12 3.38 -3.23
CA PHE A 321 -5.43 3.26 -4.65
C PHE A 321 -4.24 3.43 -5.59
N ALA A 322 -3.10 3.94 -5.11
CA ALA A 322 -1.92 4.18 -5.95
C ALA A 322 -1.44 2.95 -6.74
N PRO A 323 -1.49 1.71 -6.21
CA PRO A 323 -1.10 0.52 -6.95
C PRO A 323 -2.10 0.05 -8.02
N TYR A 324 -3.40 0.36 -7.90
CA TYR A 324 -4.43 -0.19 -8.78
C TYR A 324 -4.22 0.10 -10.28
N PRO A 325 -3.75 1.29 -10.69
CA PRO A 325 -3.48 1.58 -12.10
C PRO A 325 -2.29 0.81 -12.71
N ILE A 326 -1.55 -0.01 -11.96
CA ILE A 326 -0.27 -0.62 -12.37
C ILE A 326 -0.33 -1.30 -13.75
N ILE A 327 -1.40 -2.05 -14.03
CA ILE A 327 -1.61 -2.69 -15.34
C ILE A 327 -1.88 -1.62 -16.40
N GLY A 328 -2.77 -0.66 -16.11
CA GLY A 328 -3.11 0.43 -17.04
C GLY A 328 -1.90 1.30 -17.38
N PHE A 329 -1.00 1.52 -16.43
CA PHE A 329 0.20 2.33 -16.63
C PHE A 329 1.26 1.66 -17.52
N THR A 330 1.14 0.37 -17.83
CA THR A 330 1.92 -0.23 -18.92
C THR A 330 1.63 0.47 -20.25
N ILE A 331 0.37 0.88 -20.50
CA ILE A 331 -0.01 1.63 -21.70
C ILE A 331 0.59 3.05 -21.71
N VAL A 332 0.67 3.67 -20.53
CA VAL A 332 1.34 4.97 -20.38
C VAL A 332 2.83 4.85 -20.77
N GLY A 333 3.51 3.78 -20.31
CA GLY A 333 4.88 3.46 -20.70
C GLY A 333 5.04 3.17 -22.20
N LEU A 334 4.07 2.47 -22.80
CA LEU A 334 4.04 2.21 -24.25
C LEU A 334 3.96 3.52 -25.07
N TRP A 335 3.10 4.45 -24.67
CA TRP A 335 3.01 5.75 -25.33
C TRP A 335 4.30 6.56 -25.19
N ALA A 336 4.88 6.62 -23.99
CA ALA A 336 6.17 7.30 -23.81
C ALA A 336 7.27 6.70 -24.72
N ALA A 337 7.32 5.38 -24.84
CA ALA A 337 8.27 4.68 -25.72
C ALA A 337 8.06 5.01 -27.21
N LEU A 338 6.81 5.19 -27.66
CA LEU A 338 6.53 5.61 -29.03
C LEU A 338 7.13 6.97 -29.33
N THR A 339 7.03 7.93 -28.43
CA THR A 339 7.65 9.25 -28.60
C THR A 339 9.16 9.14 -28.69
N VAL A 340 9.79 8.36 -27.81
CA VAL A 340 11.25 8.14 -27.83
C VAL A 340 11.68 7.48 -29.14
N SER A 341 10.98 6.44 -29.59
CA SER A 341 11.22 5.76 -30.86
C SER A 341 11.11 6.74 -32.04
N TRP A 342 10.02 7.50 -32.11
CA TRP A 342 9.75 8.48 -33.16
C TRP A 342 10.85 9.55 -33.28
N PHE A 343 11.37 10.04 -32.16
CA PHE A 343 12.49 10.98 -32.15
C PHE A 343 13.79 10.30 -32.60
N THR A 344 14.10 9.13 -32.09
CA THR A 344 15.36 8.44 -32.34
C THR A 344 15.49 7.95 -33.78
N GLU A 345 14.41 7.59 -34.46
CA GLU A 345 14.40 7.20 -35.87
C GLU A 345 14.96 8.29 -36.80
N ARG A 346 14.81 9.57 -36.40
CA ARG A 346 15.24 10.73 -37.18
C ARG A 346 16.68 11.17 -36.92
N LEU A 347 17.37 10.48 -36.02
CA LEU A 347 18.71 10.84 -35.56
C LEU A 347 19.77 9.86 -36.12
N ILE A 348 21.01 10.35 -36.27
CA ILE A 348 22.16 9.47 -36.55
C ILE A 348 22.49 8.61 -35.30
N ALA A 349 23.14 7.46 -35.48
CA ALA A 349 23.38 6.46 -34.44
C ALA A 349 23.95 7.05 -33.13
N ARG A 350 24.93 7.97 -33.21
CA ARG A 350 25.52 8.60 -32.02
C ARG A 350 24.50 9.46 -31.25
N GLN A 351 23.70 10.24 -31.97
CA GLN A 351 22.68 11.10 -31.37
C GLN A 351 21.55 10.27 -30.69
N ARG A 352 21.17 9.13 -31.29
CA ARG A 352 20.18 8.22 -30.73
C ARG A 352 20.53 7.82 -29.28
N TRP A 353 21.77 7.38 -29.08
CA TRP A 353 22.23 6.94 -27.76
C TRP A 353 22.33 8.10 -26.76
N VAL A 354 22.68 9.30 -27.22
CA VAL A 354 22.66 10.50 -26.37
C VAL A 354 21.24 10.81 -25.90
N VAL A 355 20.27 10.78 -26.81
CA VAL A 355 18.85 11.04 -26.47
C VAL A 355 18.30 9.96 -25.54
N VAL A 356 18.53 8.68 -25.85
CA VAL A 356 18.10 7.57 -24.99
C VAL A 356 18.73 7.70 -23.60
N GLY A 357 20.02 7.98 -23.50
CA GLY A 357 20.70 8.19 -22.22
C GLY A 357 20.17 9.41 -21.45
N ALA A 358 19.90 10.52 -22.13
CA ALA A 358 19.32 11.71 -21.50
C ALA A 358 17.91 11.43 -20.96
N VAL A 359 17.05 10.79 -21.76
CA VAL A 359 15.71 10.38 -21.30
C VAL A 359 15.82 9.42 -20.11
N ALA A 360 16.72 8.43 -20.18
CA ALA A 360 16.92 7.49 -19.08
C ALA A 360 17.35 8.21 -17.79
N LEU A 361 18.29 9.12 -17.85
CA LEU A 361 18.77 9.87 -16.67
C LEU A 361 17.70 10.80 -16.10
N THR A 362 16.95 11.49 -16.96
CA THR A 362 15.92 12.44 -16.52
C THR A 362 14.65 11.78 -16.00
N THR A 363 14.40 10.51 -16.33
CA THR A 363 13.28 9.72 -15.78
C THR A 363 13.70 8.91 -14.55
N ALA A 364 14.80 8.15 -14.63
CA ALA A 364 15.25 7.28 -13.53
C ALA A 364 15.89 8.05 -12.37
N GLY A 365 16.57 9.19 -12.63
CA GLY A 365 17.24 9.95 -11.58
C GLY A 365 16.26 10.48 -10.51
N PRO A 366 15.22 11.24 -10.86
CA PRO A 366 14.19 11.64 -9.93
C PRO A 366 13.44 10.45 -9.30
N GLY A 367 13.17 9.39 -10.10
CA GLY A 367 12.58 8.16 -9.60
C GLY A 367 13.43 7.50 -8.53
N TRP A 368 14.76 7.44 -8.69
CA TRP A 368 15.67 6.93 -7.68
C TRP A 368 15.56 7.69 -6.35
N LEU A 369 15.59 9.03 -6.42
CA LEU A 369 15.48 9.86 -5.21
C LEU A 369 14.16 9.66 -4.46
N GLN A 370 13.09 9.28 -5.16
CA GLN A 370 11.77 9.06 -4.56
C GLN A 370 11.55 7.61 -4.11
N GLN A 371 12.10 6.62 -4.83
CA GLN A 371 11.81 5.21 -4.62
C GLN A 371 12.92 4.45 -3.88
N ASP A 372 14.08 5.05 -3.65
CA ASP A 372 15.13 4.40 -2.87
C ASP A 372 14.74 4.33 -1.39
N ARG A 373 14.38 3.12 -0.95
CA ARG A 373 14.01 2.80 0.43
C ARG A 373 15.06 1.91 1.11
N SER A 374 16.26 1.80 0.53
CA SER A 374 17.31 0.89 1.03
C SER A 374 17.74 1.21 2.46
N GLU A 375 17.62 2.46 2.88
CA GLU A 375 17.96 2.94 4.22
C GLU A 375 16.72 3.20 5.11
N SER A 376 15.49 2.87 4.65
CA SER A 376 14.28 3.03 5.45
C SER A 376 14.35 2.14 6.69
N ALA A 377 14.26 2.74 7.86
CA ALA A 377 14.36 2.05 9.16
C ALA A 377 13.30 2.50 10.16
N LEU A 378 12.47 3.49 9.81
CA LEU A 378 11.54 4.11 10.73
C LEU A 378 10.54 3.14 11.34
N VAL A 379 9.89 2.33 10.48
CA VAL A 379 8.82 1.41 10.92
C VAL A 379 9.38 0.33 11.84
N ASP A 380 10.55 -0.20 11.51
CA ASP A 380 11.27 -1.18 12.36
C ASP A 380 11.67 -0.56 13.72
N ALA A 381 12.25 0.65 13.69
CA ALA A 381 12.65 1.36 14.91
C ALA A 381 11.44 1.68 15.80
N TYR A 382 10.36 2.20 15.21
CA TYR A 382 9.08 2.45 15.91
C TYR A 382 8.51 1.16 16.50
N GLY A 383 8.42 0.10 15.71
CA GLY A 383 7.88 -1.18 16.18
C GLY A 383 8.68 -1.79 17.31
N ARG A 384 10.00 -1.78 17.23
CA ARG A 384 10.89 -2.25 18.31
C ARG A 384 10.77 -1.40 19.57
N LEU A 385 10.68 -0.08 19.43
CA LEU A 385 10.46 0.83 20.55
C LEU A 385 9.16 0.46 21.29
N MET A 386 8.05 0.32 20.53
CA MET A 386 6.76 -0.03 21.09
C MET A 386 6.78 -1.37 21.82
N LEU A 387 7.30 -2.41 21.17
CA LEU A 387 7.38 -3.74 21.78
C LEU A 387 8.28 -3.75 23.02
N ASN A 388 9.45 -3.09 22.97
CA ASN A 388 10.41 -3.07 24.08
C ASN A 388 9.94 -2.23 25.27
N SER A 389 9.04 -1.27 25.08
CA SER A 389 8.47 -0.46 26.16
C SER A 389 7.41 -1.18 26.99
N LEU A 390 6.92 -2.34 26.52
CA LEU A 390 5.87 -3.09 27.20
C LEU A 390 6.35 -3.74 28.51
N PRO A 391 5.46 -3.87 29.52
CA PRO A 391 5.73 -4.66 30.70
C PRO A 391 6.11 -6.12 30.36
N PRO A 392 6.85 -6.81 31.22
CA PRO A 392 7.10 -8.25 31.05
C PRO A 392 5.79 -9.04 30.98
N ASN A 393 5.75 -10.05 30.11
CA ASN A 393 4.59 -10.95 29.92
C ASN A 393 3.28 -10.21 29.55
N ALA A 394 3.33 -9.01 29.00
CA ALA A 394 2.13 -8.27 28.60
C ALA A 394 1.35 -8.98 27.50
N VAL A 395 0.04 -8.70 27.44
CA VAL A 395 -0.81 -9.01 26.28
C VAL A 395 -1.04 -7.69 25.54
N LEU A 396 -0.58 -7.61 24.29
CA LEU A 396 -0.72 -6.42 23.46
C LEU A 396 -1.82 -6.61 22.42
N PHE A 397 -2.81 -5.74 22.45
CA PHE A 397 -3.78 -5.60 21.36
C PHE A 397 -3.35 -4.52 20.38
N VAL A 398 -3.16 -4.90 19.11
CA VAL A 398 -2.85 -4.00 17.99
C VAL A 398 -4.09 -3.78 17.12
N HIS A 399 -4.19 -2.62 16.47
CA HIS A 399 -5.33 -2.24 15.65
C HIS A 399 -4.87 -1.67 14.31
N GLY A 400 -5.60 -2.04 13.24
CA GLY A 400 -5.31 -1.61 11.87
C GLY A 400 -4.02 -2.19 11.29
N ASP A 401 -3.89 -2.15 9.97
CA ASP A 401 -2.83 -2.85 9.23
C ASP A 401 -1.45 -2.28 9.53
N ASN A 402 -1.35 -0.95 9.66
CA ASN A 402 -0.09 -0.24 9.95
C ASN A 402 0.49 -0.50 11.35
N GLN A 403 -0.29 -1.04 12.28
CA GLN A 403 0.23 -1.53 13.57
C GLN A 403 0.37 -3.05 13.55
N THR A 404 -0.66 -3.74 13.10
CA THR A 404 -0.72 -5.21 13.15
C THR A 404 0.37 -5.85 12.29
N GLY A 405 0.60 -5.34 11.08
CA GLY A 405 1.61 -5.86 10.18
C GLY A 405 3.04 -5.76 10.74
N PRO A 406 3.55 -4.55 11.03
CA PRO A 406 4.89 -4.39 11.58
C PRO A 406 5.10 -5.08 12.93
N MET A 407 4.16 -4.92 13.87
CA MET A 407 4.29 -5.56 15.20
C MET A 407 4.23 -7.08 15.11
N GLY A 408 3.31 -7.61 14.28
CA GLY A 408 3.18 -9.04 14.06
C GLY A 408 4.41 -9.65 13.41
N PHE A 409 5.02 -8.95 12.43
CA PHE A 409 6.28 -9.36 11.84
C PHE A 409 7.44 -9.34 12.86
N LEU A 410 7.61 -8.24 13.58
CA LEU A 410 8.70 -8.09 14.56
C LEU A 410 8.57 -9.13 15.68
N HIS A 411 7.37 -9.36 16.17
CA HIS A 411 7.11 -10.36 17.21
C HIS A 411 7.21 -11.79 16.67
N GLY A 412 6.42 -12.12 15.63
CA GLY A 412 6.23 -13.49 15.17
C GLY A 412 7.37 -14.02 14.29
N VAL A 413 7.97 -13.15 13.44
CA VAL A 413 9.02 -13.56 12.50
C VAL A 413 10.42 -13.19 13.02
N ALA A 414 10.59 -11.95 13.50
CA ALA A 414 11.89 -11.48 13.99
C ALA A 414 12.16 -11.82 15.47
N GLY A 415 11.20 -12.41 16.19
CA GLY A 415 11.36 -12.90 17.56
C GLY A 415 11.55 -11.80 18.62
N VAL A 416 11.08 -10.57 18.34
CA VAL A 416 11.17 -9.46 19.29
C VAL A 416 10.16 -9.68 20.42
N ARG A 417 10.61 -9.66 21.67
CA ARG A 417 9.80 -9.84 22.89
C ARG A 417 8.94 -11.13 22.84
N PRO A 418 9.55 -12.30 22.80
CA PRO A 418 8.84 -13.58 22.79
C PRO A 418 8.05 -13.88 24.07
N ASP A 419 8.24 -13.08 25.13
CA ASP A 419 7.53 -13.16 26.40
C ASP A 419 6.11 -12.58 26.32
N ILE A 420 5.83 -11.67 25.38
CA ILE A 420 4.50 -11.08 25.25
C ILE A 420 3.56 -11.95 24.43
N GLU A 421 2.27 -11.63 24.50
CA GLU A 421 1.25 -12.21 23.63
C GLU A 421 0.68 -11.09 22.75
N LEU A 422 0.71 -11.30 21.44
CA LEU A 422 0.16 -10.35 20.48
C LEU A 422 -1.25 -10.79 20.06
N ARG A 423 -2.21 -9.88 20.12
CA ARG A 423 -3.60 -10.06 19.68
C ARG A 423 -4.01 -8.91 18.76
N ASN A 424 -4.95 -9.18 17.87
CA ASN A 424 -5.56 -8.14 17.06
C ASN A 424 -6.87 -7.67 17.71
N TRP A 425 -7.04 -6.36 17.83
CA TRP A 425 -8.22 -5.73 18.43
C TRP A 425 -9.52 -6.13 17.73
N ASP A 426 -9.49 -6.17 16.40
CA ASP A 426 -10.65 -6.47 15.56
C ASP A 426 -10.88 -7.97 15.40
N ASN A 427 -10.11 -8.82 16.07
CA ASN A 427 -10.14 -10.28 15.96
C ASN A 427 -9.93 -10.82 14.53
N LEU A 428 -9.21 -10.07 13.66
CA LEU A 428 -9.12 -10.36 12.23
C LEU A 428 -7.90 -11.18 11.82
N VAL A 429 -6.77 -11.08 12.54
CA VAL A 429 -5.45 -11.48 11.98
C VAL A 429 -4.87 -12.73 12.62
N PHE A 430 -4.86 -12.83 13.95
CA PHE A 430 -4.21 -13.92 14.66
C PHE A 430 -5.18 -15.04 15.05
N ALA A 431 -4.67 -16.28 15.15
CA ALA A 431 -5.48 -17.43 15.54
C ALA A 431 -6.01 -17.34 16.99
N ASN A 432 -5.32 -16.61 17.88
CA ASN A 432 -5.68 -16.42 19.29
C ASN A 432 -6.75 -15.33 19.53
N ARG A 433 -7.69 -15.17 18.62
CA ARG A 433 -8.81 -14.22 18.75
C ARG A 433 -9.71 -14.54 19.91
N LEU A 434 -10.36 -13.53 20.48
CA LEU A 434 -11.31 -13.70 21.60
C LEU A 434 -12.67 -14.20 21.13
N VAL A 435 -13.12 -13.66 19.98
CA VAL A 435 -14.40 -14.00 19.35
C VAL A 435 -14.24 -14.08 17.83
N SER A 436 -15.32 -14.42 17.13
CA SER A 436 -15.33 -14.34 15.67
C SER A 436 -15.04 -12.93 15.18
N ALA A 437 -14.36 -12.81 14.05
CA ALA A 437 -14.15 -11.54 13.35
C ALA A 437 -15.47 -10.82 12.96
N TYR A 438 -16.56 -11.56 12.88
CA TYR A 438 -17.90 -11.08 12.52
C TYR A 438 -18.82 -10.91 13.74
N ALA A 439 -18.28 -11.00 14.99
CA ALA A 439 -19.04 -10.77 16.20
C ALA A 439 -19.48 -9.31 16.31
N SER A 440 -20.61 -9.07 16.95
CA SER A 440 -21.09 -7.69 17.22
C SER A 440 -20.12 -6.93 18.13
N GLY A 441 -20.15 -5.59 18.08
CA GLY A 441 -19.32 -4.77 18.96
C GLY A 441 -19.58 -5.01 20.46
N GLU A 442 -20.82 -5.39 20.83
CA GLU A 442 -21.17 -5.75 22.21
C GLU A 442 -20.51 -7.08 22.61
N GLU A 443 -20.54 -8.10 21.74
CA GLU A 443 -19.87 -9.38 21.98
C GLU A 443 -18.37 -9.24 22.08
N GLN A 444 -17.76 -8.41 21.20
CA GLN A 444 -16.32 -8.12 21.25
C GLN A 444 -15.93 -7.42 22.56
N SER A 445 -16.71 -6.43 22.99
CA SER A 445 -16.46 -5.67 24.23
C SER A 445 -16.63 -6.57 25.47
N ALA A 446 -17.65 -7.41 25.50
CA ALA A 446 -17.89 -8.35 26.59
C ALA A 446 -16.76 -9.38 26.71
N ALA A 447 -16.35 -9.97 25.60
CA ALA A 447 -15.25 -10.93 25.58
C ALA A 447 -13.90 -10.32 25.98
N LEU A 448 -13.65 -9.08 25.58
CA LEU A 448 -12.45 -8.35 26.01
C LEU A 448 -12.47 -8.11 27.52
N GLN A 449 -13.58 -7.65 28.09
CA GLN A 449 -13.70 -7.41 29.52
C GLN A 449 -13.55 -8.72 30.32
N GLU A 450 -14.18 -9.79 29.87
CA GLU A 450 -14.02 -11.12 30.46
C GLU A 450 -12.56 -11.59 30.45
N PHE A 451 -11.87 -11.37 29.31
CA PHE A 451 -10.45 -11.68 29.19
C PHE A 451 -9.59 -10.86 30.16
N VAL A 452 -9.83 -9.53 30.25
CA VAL A 452 -9.10 -8.64 31.17
C VAL A 452 -9.32 -9.03 32.62
N ASP A 453 -10.56 -9.37 33.01
CA ASP A 453 -10.90 -9.79 34.38
C ASP A 453 -10.31 -11.17 34.74
N GLY A 454 -10.17 -12.05 33.75
CA GLY A 454 -9.67 -13.42 33.93
C GLY A 454 -8.15 -13.57 33.93
N THR A 455 -7.38 -12.54 33.53
CA THR A 455 -5.92 -12.62 33.46
C THR A 455 -5.23 -11.79 34.54
N ASP A 456 -4.06 -12.26 35.00
CA ASP A 456 -3.16 -11.48 35.87
C ASP A 456 -2.03 -10.78 35.07
N ARG A 457 -2.00 -10.98 33.76
CA ARG A 457 -1.04 -10.34 32.85
C ARG A 457 -1.44 -8.89 32.60
N PRO A 458 -0.49 -7.95 32.43
CA PRO A 458 -0.79 -6.62 31.95
C PRO A 458 -1.43 -6.68 30.55
N VAL A 459 -2.66 -6.20 30.42
CA VAL A 459 -3.34 -6.10 29.11
C VAL A 459 -3.22 -4.66 28.62
N VAL A 460 -2.59 -4.48 27.47
CA VAL A 460 -2.30 -3.18 26.91
C VAL A 460 -2.84 -3.08 25.48
N VAL A 461 -3.21 -1.87 25.09
CA VAL A 461 -3.74 -1.57 23.76
C VAL A 461 -3.07 -0.32 23.21
N MET A 462 -2.78 -0.33 21.93
CA MET A 462 -2.23 0.84 21.24
C MET A 462 -3.35 1.81 20.82
N PRO A 463 -3.10 3.14 20.83
CA PRO A 463 -4.06 4.10 20.28
C PRO A 463 -4.34 3.83 18.78
N PRO A 464 -5.53 4.15 18.25
CA PRO A 464 -6.64 4.83 18.89
C PRO A 464 -7.61 3.85 19.55
N GLY A 465 -7.93 4.12 20.80
CA GLY A 465 -8.99 3.39 21.48
C GLY A 465 -9.69 4.31 22.47
N ASN A 466 -10.97 4.64 22.23
CA ASN A 466 -11.86 5.16 23.27
C ASN A 466 -12.25 3.98 24.16
N ILE A 467 -11.31 3.54 25.00
CA ILE A 467 -11.49 2.39 25.87
C ILE A 467 -11.49 2.90 27.29
N ALA A 468 -12.61 2.73 27.94
CA ALA A 468 -12.75 2.93 29.38
C ALA A 468 -13.14 1.58 30.01
N PRO A 469 -12.57 1.19 31.14
CA PRO A 469 -11.59 1.92 31.93
C PRO A 469 -10.14 1.55 31.55
N ALA A 470 -9.30 2.54 31.29
CA ALA A 470 -7.92 2.33 30.96
C ALA A 470 -7.01 3.41 31.58
N SER A 471 -5.80 3.01 31.97
CA SER A 471 -4.74 3.95 32.36
C SER A 471 -3.92 4.31 31.14
N ASN A 472 -3.79 5.60 30.85
CA ASN A 472 -2.94 6.10 29.77
C ASN A 472 -1.48 6.10 30.24
N LEU A 473 -0.64 5.32 29.60
CA LEU A 473 0.80 5.21 29.88
C LEU A 473 1.68 5.93 28.86
N GLY A 474 1.09 6.79 28.02
CA GLY A 474 1.76 7.54 26.96
C GLY A 474 1.75 6.80 25.64
N LEU A 475 2.63 5.80 25.46
CA LEU A 475 2.73 5.04 24.22
C LEU A 475 1.58 4.02 24.03
N TYR A 476 0.92 3.61 25.08
CA TYR A 476 -0.18 2.65 25.09
C TYR A 476 -1.10 2.87 26.29
N PHE A 477 -2.28 2.25 26.24
CA PHE A 477 -3.24 2.23 27.32
C PHE A 477 -3.24 0.85 27.99
N GLN A 478 -3.21 0.83 29.32
CA GLN A 478 -3.37 -0.41 30.09
C GLN A 478 -4.82 -0.55 30.52
N LEU A 479 -5.46 -1.63 30.12
CA LEU A 479 -6.84 -1.96 30.50
C LEU A 479 -6.92 -2.37 31.96
N GLN A 480 -8.01 -1.98 32.65
CA GLN A 480 -8.23 -2.26 34.07
C GLN A 480 -9.34 -3.31 34.26
N LYS A 481 -9.19 -4.14 35.31
CA LYS A 481 -10.24 -5.06 35.72
C LYS A 481 -11.49 -4.30 36.19
N ALA A 482 -12.69 -4.82 35.91
CA ALA A 482 -13.94 -4.17 36.26
C ALA A 482 -14.06 -3.87 37.78
N ARG A 483 -13.49 -4.73 38.64
CA ARG A 483 -13.47 -4.53 40.11
C ARG A 483 -12.55 -3.43 40.60
N SER A 484 -11.64 -2.92 39.77
CA SER A 484 -10.73 -1.82 40.12
C SER A 484 -11.26 -0.45 39.71
N MET A 485 -12.48 -0.36 39.19
CA MET A 485 -13.10 0.90 38.72
C MET A 485 -13.39 1.93 39.82
N GLU A 486 -13.26 1.57 41.10
CA GLU A 486 -13.39 2.52 42.23
C GLU A 486 -12.15 3.41 42.42
N THR A 487 -11.04 3.09 41.79
CA THR A 487 -9.83 3.91 41.76
C THR A 487 -9.78 4.65 40.43
N GLU A 488 -9.78 5.96 40.46
CA GLU A 488 -9.76 6.90 39.33
C GLU A 488 -8.89 6.40 38.17
N SER A 489 -9.44 6.46 36.95
CA SER A 489 -8.68 6.30 35.70
C SER A 489 -7.58 7.39 35.67
N GLY A 490 -6.41 7.08 36.24
CA GLY A 490 -5.34 8.04 36.43
C GLY A 490 -4.39 8.08 35.24
N PHE A 491 -4.01 9.27 34.84
CA PHE A 491 -2.80 9.46 34.06
C PHE A 491 -1.58 9.02 34.89
N VAL A 492 -0.81 8.08 34.39
CA VAL A 492 0.50 7.71 34.94
C VAL A 492 1.56 8.36 34.07
N PHE A 493 2.15 9.43 34.57
CA PHE A 493 3.30 10.04 33.91
C PHE A 493 4.49 9.07 33.96
N ARG A 494 5.06 8.77 32.82
CA ARG A 494 6.30 7.98 32.70
C ARG A 494 7.45 8.91 32.30
N ALA A 495 8.49 8.96 33.11
CA ALA A 495 9.66 9.79 32.83
C ALA A 495 10.40 9.40 31.54
N ASP A 496 10.26 8.14 31.09
CA ASP A 496 10.83 7.64 29.84
C ASP A 496 10.01 8.06 28.59
N PHE A 497 8.77 8.53 28.74
CA PHE A 497 7.92 8.94 27.62
C PHE A 497 8.54 10.09 26.81
N ASP A 498 9.11 11.10 27.49
CA ASP A 498 9.81 12.20 26.82
C ASP A 498 10.96 11.71 25.95
N ALA A 499 11.78 10.80 26.50
CA ALA A 499 12.89 10.23 25.75
C ALA A 499 12.42 9.48 24.48
N TYR A 500 11.33 8.74 24.59
CA TYR A 500 10.71 8.04 23.45
C TYR A 500 10.16 9.01 22.42
N LEU A 501 9.46 10.04 22.84
CA LEU A 501 8.92 11.05 21.95
C LEU A 501 10.01 11.81 21.20
N HIS A 502 11.06 12.24 21.92
CA HIS A 502 12.23 12.88 21.29
C HIS A 502 12.94 11.95 20.30
N TYR A 503 13.14 10.69 20.66
CA TYR A 503 13.72 9.71 19.74
C TYR A 503 12.91 9.57 18.46
N LEU A 504 11.56 9.48 18.53
CA LEU A 504 10.70 9.41 17.36
C LEU A 504 10.73 10.70 16.52
N LEU A 505 10.83 11.86 17.19
CA LEU A 505 10.99 13.14 16.49
C LEU A 505 12.34 13.23 15.79
N ASP A 506 13.41 12.79 16.43
CA ASP A 506 14.76 12.76 15.83
C ASP A 506 14.83 11.81 14.63
N LEU A 507 14.19 10.64 14.71
CA LEU A 507 14.02 9.73 13.56
C LEU A 507 13.26 10.40 12.42
N TYR A 508 12.26 11.20 12.75
CA TYR A 508 11.45 11.90 11.78
C TYR A 508 12.19 13.03 11.08
N GLU A 509 12.96 13.82 11.85
CA GLU A 509 13.74 14.95 11.36
C GLU A 509 15.02 14.49 10.63
N GLY A 510 15.48 13.27 10.87
CA GLY A 510 16.71 12.71 10.30
C GLY A 510 16.71 12.44 8.79
N ASP A 511 15.72 12.96 8.06
CA ASP A 511 15.59 13.01 6.59
C ASP A 511 15.70 11.64 5.86
N LEU A 512 15.55 10.55 6.58
CA LEU A 512 15.54 9.20 6.01
C LEU A 512 14.19 8.82 5.37
N LEU A 513 13.19 9.69 5.52
CA LEU A 513 11.82 9.41 5.12
C LEU A 513 11.52 9.93 3.71
N ARG A 514 11.82 9.10 2.72
CA ARG A 514 11.45 9.37 1.33
C ARG A 514 10.01 8.94 1.02
N ASP A 515 9.41 8.12 1.89
CA ASP A 515 8.04 7.65 1.76
C ASP A 515 7.05 8.56 2.48
N GLY A 516 6.15 9.18 1.73
CA GLY A 516 5.11 10.06 2.26
C GLY A 516 4.11 9.34 3.17
N HIS A 517 3.90 8.03 2.98
CA HIS A 517 3.00 7.24 3.80
C HIS A 517 3.60 6.96 5.19
N GLU A 518 4.88 6.58 5.28
CA GLU A 518 5.60 6.42 6.54
C GLU A 518 5.65 7.74 7.33
N ARG A 519 5.89 8.85 6.64
CA ARG A 519 5.83 10.19 7.25
C ARG A 519 4.47 10.48 7.86
N HIS A 520 3.40 10.25 7.11
CA HIS A 520 2.04 10.50 7.59
C HIS A 520 1.68 9.61 8.79
N PHE A 521 2.06 8.34 8.75
CA PHE A 521 1.85 7.41 9.86
C PHE A 521 2.55 7.90 11.13
N LEU A 522 3.85 8.20 11.07
CA LEU A 522 4.58 8.67 12.25
C LEU A 522 4.04 10.00 12.77
N PHE A 523 3.71 10.92 11.87
CA PHE A 523 3.07 12.18 12.24
C PHE A 523 1.79 11.95 13.03
N SER A 524 0.92 11.06 12.57
CA SER A 524 -0.31 10.71 13.28
C SER A 524 -0.03 10.14 14.68
N ARG A 525 1.02 9.31 14.81
CA ARG A 525 1.42 8.77 16.12
C ARG A 525 1.98 9.84 17.04
N LEU A 526 2.84 10.71 16.55
CA LEU A 526 3.38 11.84 17.31
C LEU A 526 2.28 12.77 17.80
N LEU A 527 1.24 13.02 16.99
CA LEU A 527 0.06 13.77 17.40
C LEU A 527 -0.72 13.07 18.52
N GLU A 528 -0.92 11.76 18.45
CA GLU A 528 -1.56 11.01 19.51
C GLU A 528 -0.75 11.10 20.82
N TYR A 529 0.57 11.03 20.75
CA TYR A 529 1.44 11.16 21.92
C TYR A 529 1.43 12.57 22.49
N SER A 530 1.36 13.62 21.68
CA SER A 530 1.21 15.00 22.16
C SER A 530 -0.08 15.21 22.95
N ARG A 531 -1.15 14.49 22.59
CA ARG A 531 -2.42 14.45 23.33
C ARG A 531 -2.25 14.02 24.78
N HIS A 532 -1.29 13.15 25.07
CA HIS A 532 -0.99 12.71 26.41
C HIS A 532 -0.63 13.88 27.34
N TYR A 533 0.20 14.82 26.88
CA TYR A 533 0.56 16.00 27.66
C TYR A 533 -0.61 16.93 27.90
N VAL A 534 -1.44 17.14 26.87
CA VAL A 534 -2.65 17.97 27.00
C VAL A 534 -3.63 17.36 28.00
N GLY A 535 -3.88 16.05 27.90
CA GLY A 535 -4.76 15.33 28.83
C GLY A 535 -4.24 15.37 30.27
N TYR A 536 -2.93 15.19 30.45
CA TYR A 536 -2.27 15.26 31.76
C TYR A 536 -2.36 16.66 32.35
N GLY A 537 -2.13 17.72 31.56
CA GLY A 537 -2.28 19.10 32.00
C GLY A 537 -3.68 19.41 32.47
N VAL A 538 -4.73 18.96 31.76
CA VAL A 538 -6.14 19.13 32.18
C VAL A 538 -6.42 18.42 33.51
N HIS A 539 -5.91 17.20 33.68
CA HIS A 539 -6.08 16.43 34.92
C HIS A 539 -5.42 17.12 36.13
N ILE A 540 -4.21 17.63 35.96
CA ILE A 540 -3.49 18.35 36.99
C ILE A 540 -4.17 19.67 37.34
N MET A 541 -4.71 20.41 36.38
CA MET A 541 -5.45 21.65 36.64
C MET A 541 -6.63 21.44 37.56
N ASN A 542 -7.35 20.32 37.44
CA ASN A 542 -8.42 19.98 38.38
C ASN A 542 -7.91 19.68 39.79
N GLY A 543 -6.62 19.33 39.94
CA GLY A 543 -5.93 19.12 41.22
C GLY A 543 -5.09 20.29 41.73
N GLY A 544 -5.06 21.45 41.04
CA GLY A 544 -4.34 22.65 41.46
C GLY A 544 -2.82 22.69 41.16
N VAL A 545 -2.30 21.82 40.32
CA VAL A 545 -0.88 21.80 39.89
C VAL A 545 -0.78 22.19 38.41
N VAL A 546 0.08 23.19 38.08
CA VAL A 546 0.10 23.87 36.78
C VAL A 546 1.24 23.39 35.85
N ALA A 547 0.92 23.13 34.61
CA ALA A 547 1.38 23.72 33.32
C ALA A 547 2.76 23.32 32.73
N LEU A 548 3.57 22.45 33.33
CA LEU A 548 4.80 21.93 32.64
C LEU A 548 4.45 21.10 31.39
N GLU A 549 3.33 20.39 31.43
CA GLU A 549 2.90 19.48 30.37
C GLU A 549 2.32 20.22 29.17
N HIS A 550 1.69 21.38 29.39
CA HIS A 550 1.22 22.26 28.30
C HIS A 550 2.39 22.84 27.51
N ASP A 551 3.48 23.23 28.16
CA ASP A 551 4.69 23.72 27.49
C ASP A 551 5.36 22.62 26.66
N ARG A 552 5.42 21.40 27.19
CA ARG A 552 5.93 20.23 26.45
C ARG A 552 5.05 19.88 25.26
N ALA A 553 3.71 19.88 25.44
CA ALA A 553 2.78 19.64 24.34
C ALA A 553 2.96 20.70 23.25
N LEU A 554 3.04 21.98 23.65
CA LEU A 554 3.22 23.09 22.72
C LEU A 554 4.53 22.97 21.94
N LEU A 555 5.64 22.69 22.62
CA LEU A 555 6.96 22.47 21.99
C LEU A 555 6.92 21.32 20.98
N THR A 556 6.25 20.21 21.32
CA THR A 556 6.08 19.06 20.42
C THR A 556 5.25 19.43 19.19
N LEU A 557 4.15 20.16 19.38
CA LEU A 557 3.28 20.61 18.30
C LEU A 557 3.98 21.65 17.40
N GLU A 558 4.81 22.52 17.97
CA GLU A 558 5.65 23.46 17.22
C GLU A 558 6.68 22.73 16.34
N ARG A 559 7.36 21.72 16.88
CA ARG A 559 8.26 20.88 16.08
C ARG A 559 7.51 20.15 14.97
N LEU A 560 6.33 19.61 15.26
CA LEU A 560 5.50 18.94 14.26
C LEU A 560 5.07 19.90 13.16
N GLU A 561 4.65 21.15 13.49
CA GLU A 561 4.31 22.14 12.47
C GLU A 561 5.52 22.58 11.65
N THR A 562 6.69 22.70 12.27
CA THR A 562 7.93 23.05 11.56
C THR A 562 8.31 21.95 10.55
N THR A 563 8.14 20.71 10.93
CA THR A 563 8.52 19.53 10.11
C THR A 563 7.44 19.19 9.07
N PHE A 564 6.16 19.44 9.40
CA PHE A 564 4.98 19.17 8.55
C PHE A 564 4.06 20.38 8.46
N PRO A 565 4.47 21.45 7.82
CA PRO A 565 3.69 22.68 7.81
C PRO A 565 2.27 22.46 7.31
N GLY A 566 1.31 23.04 8.00
CA GLY A 566 -0.07 23.15 7.57
C GLY A 566 -0.94 21.91 7.76
N GLN A 567 -0.59 20.98 8.63
CA GLN A 567 -1.42 19.80 8.91
C GLN A 567 -2.67 20.17 9.74
N ILE A 568 -3.83 19.99 9.13
CA ILE A 568 -5.13 20.38 9.74
C ILE A 568 -5.40 19.62 11.04
N ILE A 569 -4.98 18.35 11.12
CA ILE A 569 -5.14 17.55 12.34
C ILE A 569 -4.40 18.12 13.55
N LEU A 570 -3.36 18.93 13.32
CA LEU A 570 -2.64 19.65 14.37
C LEU A 570 -3.58 20.63 15.13
N LEU A 571 -4.50 21.27 14.40
CA LEU A 571 -5.44 22.21 14.96
C LEU A 571 -6.34 21.58 16.02
N GLU A 572 -6.78 20.35 15.81
CA GLU A 572 -7.57 19.61 16.80
C GLU A 572 -6.82 19.48 18.14
N ARG A 573 -5.49 19.33 18.11
CA ARG A 573 -4.65 19.20 19.29
C ARG A 573 -4.33 20.56 19.95
N LEU A 574 -4.37 21.64 19.19
CA LEU A 574 -4.15 22.99 19.70
C LEU A 574 -5.38 23.57 20.42
N VAL A 575 -6.59 23.14 20.06
CA VAL A 575 -7.84 23.61 20.69
C VAL A 575 -7.86 23.42 22.23
N PRO A 576 -7.53 22.25 22.79
CA PRO A 576 -7.48 22.08 24.25
C PRO A 576 -6.47 23.02 24.93
N LEU A 577 -5.29 23.24 24.30
CA LEU A 577 -4.30 24.21 24.82
C LEU A 577 -4.83 25.64 24.82
N ALA A 578 -5.58 26.03 23.80
CA ALA A 578 -6.22 27.34 23.76
C ALA A 578 -7.30 27.51 24.85
N ILE A 579 -8.01 26.43 25.23
CA ILE A 579 -9.04 26.45 26.27
C ILE A 579 -8.41 26.47 27.66
N THR A 580 -7.42 25.65 27.95
CA THR A 580 -6.91 25.36 29.30
C THR A 580 -5.56 25.98 29.60
N GLY A 581 -4.84 26.50 28.61
CA GLY A 581 -3.50 27.08 28.76
C GLY A 581 -3.51 28.48 29.42
N THR A 582 -2.32 28.92 29.82
CA THR A 582 -2.04 30.32 30.22
C THR A 582 -2.18 31.25 29.01
N GLU A 583 -2.29 32.56 29.25
CA GLU A 583 -2.37 33.54 28.16
C GLU A 583 -1.23 33.42 27.15
N ARG A 584 0.01 33.20 27.62
CA ARG A 584 1.16 32.94 26.75
C ARG A 584 0.95 31.68 25.89
N GLN A 585 0.57 30.56 26.49
CA GLN A 585 0.36 29.28 25.81
C GLN A 585 -0.78 29.35 24.79
N ARG A 586 -1.87 30.06 25.11
CA ARG A 586 -2.97 30.32 24.18
C ARG A 586 -2.51 31.12 22.96
N THR A 587 -1.72 32.18 23.19
CA THR A 587 -1.19 33.03 22.12
C THR A 587 -0.26 32.24 21.20
N GLU A 588 0.63 31.40 21.75
CA GLU A 588 1.53 30.56 21.00
C GLU A 588 0.76 29.48 20.23
N ALA A 589 -0.22 28.82 20.85
CA ALA A 589 -1.08 27.83 20.19
C ALA A 589 -1.88 28.46 19.03
N LEU A 590 -2.39 29.69 19.19
CA LEU A 590 -3.08 30.39 18.12
C LEU A 590 -2.16 30.73 16.95
N LYS A 591 -0.93 31.17 17.19
CA LYS A 591 0.06 31.42 16.12
C LYS A 591 0.36 30.18 15.31
N LEU A 592 0.52 29.03 15.97
CA LEU A 592 0.71 27.75 15.29
C LEU A 592 -0.51 27.37 14.44
N ALA A 593 -1.71 27.57 14.97
CA ALA A 593 -2.96 27.32 14.25
C ALA A 593 -3.11 28.22 13.02
N GLU A 594 -2.80 29.51 13.15
CA GLU A 594 -2.82 30.47 12.04
C GLU A 594 -1.80 30.09 10.95
N SER A 595 -0.59 29.68 11.34
CA SER A 595 0.43 29.16 10.42
C SER A 595 -0.07 27.93 9.67
N ALA A 596 -0.61 26.96 10.38
CA ALA A 596 -1.15 25.73 9.78
C ALA A 596 -2.27 26.02 8.79
N VAL A 597 -3.23 26.90 9.15
CA VAL A 597 -4.35 27.27 8.27
C VAL A 597 -3.87 28.05 7.04
N ALA A 598 -2.85 28.90 7.17
CA ALA A 598 -2.32 29.67 6.05
C ALA A 598 -1.71 28.80 4.94
N ILE A 599 -1.15 27.65 5.31
CA ILE A 599 -0.51 26.69 4.38
C ILE A 599 -1.49 25.63 3.87
N ALA A 600 -2.50 25.28 4.67
CA ALA A 600 -3.49 24.24 4.37
C ALA A 600 -4.16 24.35 2.98
N PRO A 601 -4.51 25.54 2.44
CA PRO A 601 -5.12 25.66 1.11
C PRO A 601 -4.32 25.03 -0.02
N SER A 602 -3.02 24.85 0.14
CA SER A 602 -2.15 24.27 -0.90
C SER A 602 -2.38 22.79 -1.16
N TYR A 603 -3.01 22.04 -0.21
CA TYR A 603 -3.20 20.59 -0.29
C TYR A 603 -4.45 20.04 0.43
N ALA A 604 -5.20 20.87 1.15
CA ALA A 604 -6.39 20.43 1.87
C ALA A 604 -7.61 20.30 0.95
N THR A 605 -8.47 19.34 1.23
CA THR A 605 -9.80 19.29 0.61
C THR A 605 -10.68 20.44 1.12
N PRO A 606 -11.71 20.87 0.37
CA PRO A 606 -12.63 21.91 0.83
C PRO A 606 -13.26 21.60 2.20
N ARG A 607 -13.57 20.33 2.47
CA ARG A 607 -14.12 19.86 3.75
C ARG A 607 -13.11 19.99 4.89
N SER A 608 -11.88 19.52 4.64
CA SER A 608 -10.80 19.62 5.62
C SER A 608 -10.44 21.07 5.93
N LEU A 609 -10.48 21.93 4.91
CA LEU A 609 -10.22 23.36 5.06
C LEU A 609 -11.33 24.05 5.89
N ALA A 610 -12.60 23.69 5.65
CA ALA A 610 -13.73 24.20 6.47
C ALA A 610 -13.56 23.82 7.96
N LEU A 611 -13.14 22.58 8.24
CA LEU A 611 -12.85 22.12 9.59
C LEU A 611 -11.67 22.87 10.22
N ALA A 612 -10.64 23.18 9.44
CA ALA A 612 -9.50 23.97 9.90
C ALA A 612 -9.92 25.38 10.35
N TYR A 613 -10.76 26.05 9.56
CA TYR A 613 -11.30 27.36 9.94
C TYR A 613 -12.24 27.28 11.14
N GLU A 614 -13.00 26.21 11.31
CA GLU A 614 -13.82 25.98 12.50
C GLU A 614 -12.95 25.88 13.77
N TYR A 615 -11.90 25.09 13.74
CA TYR A 615 -10.97 24.94 14.87
C TYR A 615 -10.28 26.27 15.20
N LEU A 616 -9.78 26.98 14.18
CA LEU A 616 -9.17 28.28 14.35
C LEU A 616 -10.17 29.30 15.00
N GLY A 617 -11.41 29.34 14.50
CA GLY A 617 -12.46 30.19 15.07
C GLY A 617 -12.78 29.83 16.53
N ARG A 618 -12.81 28.54 16.86
CA ARG A 618 -12.97 28.12 18.28
C ARG A 618 -11.83 28.61 19.16
N MET A 619 -10.59 28.52 18.70
CA MET A 619 -9.42 28.98 19.47
C MET A 619 -9.46 30.50 19.69
N GLN A 620 -9.85 31.28 18.68
CA GLN A 620 -9.97 32.75 18.76
C GLN A 620 -11.03 33.21 19.78
N LEU A 621 -12.03 32.37 20.10
CA LEU A 621 -13.03 32.68 21.11
C LEU A 621 -12.49 32.68 22.56
N TYR A 622 -11.33 32.09 22.80
CA TYR A 622 -10.72 31.95 24.13
C TYR A 622 -9.56 32.94 24.37
N LEU A 623 -9.25 33.78 23.41
CA LEU A 623 -8.33 34.92 23.53
C LEU A 623 -9.07 36.21 23.73
#